data_73e6c5cb9ff8ab872e7991e6a00a1b2d
#
_entry.id   73e6c5cb9ff8ab872e7991e6a00a1b2d
#
_cell.length_a   1.000
_cell.length_b   1.000
_cell.length_c   1.000
_cell.angle_alpha   90.00
_cell.angle_beta   90.00
_cell.angle_gamma   90.00
#
_symmetry.space_group_name_H-M   'P 1'
#
loop_
_entity.id
_entity.type
_entity.pdbx_description
1 polymer ?
#
loop_
_entity_poly.entity_id
_entity_poly.type
_entity_poly.pdbx_seq_one_letter_code
_entity_poly.pdbx_strand_id
1 'polypeptide(L)'
;VRIVSYNLRKHAASGELTGIAEAYDVDVLCLQECDSEALPERLHHLVLADSTRANRLGLAVYVRDDRYEILHSQVFAVQKSLHDRVLAPANERLLAVHLRDRDNGEDILVGSFHAAPLTALNSLRRKQIASAHDGMRSLSPDTPAVMVGDFNYPWFIRGLERHLTTSGYALKRTTEPTYLRYKFFSGYFDFVTSTGFEIQSVDVLPAGASDHRAIRLDAELAA
;
A
#
# COMPACT_ATOMS: atom_id res chain seq x y z
N VAL A 1 2.50 -4.56 -14.46
CA VAL A 1 2.93 -4.88 -13.08
C VAL A 1 1.76 -5.43 -12.28
N ARG A 2 2.00 -6.49 -11.54
CA ARG A 2 1.04 -7.09 -10.60
C ARG A 2 1.43 -6.78 -9.16
N ILE A 3 0.60 -6.04 -8.45
CA ILE A 3 0.86 -5.64 -7.07
C ILE A 3 -0.19 -6.28 -6.16
N VAL A 4 0.26 -6.81 -5.02
CA VAL A 4 -0.63 -7.24 -3.94
C VAL A 4 -0.43 -6.33 -2.74
N SER A 5 -1.52 -5.91 -2.09
CA SER A 5 -1.48 -5.18 -0.82
C SER A 5 -2.24 -5.94 0.26
N TYR A 6 -1.64 -6.04 1.45
CA TYR A 6 -2.23 -6.78 2.55
C TYR A 6 -1.93 -6.16 3.92
N ASN A 7 -2.98 -5.73 4.62
CA ASN A 7 -2.89 -5.38 6.03
C ASN A 7 -2.92 -6.67 6.86
N LEU A 8 -1.83 -6.96 7.59
CA LEU A 8 -1.61 -8.23 8.30
C LEU A 8 -2.28 -8.32 9.68
N ARG A 9 -3.04 -7.30 10.10
CA ARG A 9 -3.68 -7.26 11.41
C ARG A 9 -2.71 -7.64 12.54
N LYS A 10 -1.78 -6.75 12.85
CA LYS A 10 -0.77 -6.98 13.89
C LYS A 10 -0.04 -8.33 13.71
N HIS A 11 0.47 -8.57 12.51
CA HIS A 11 1.25 -9.75 12.10
C HIS A 11 0.46 -11.07 12.04
N ALA A 12 -0.85 -11.10 12.33
CA ALA A 12 -1.64 -12.33 12.40
C ALA A 12 -1.61 -13.15 11.09
N ALA A 13 -1.52 -12.47 9.94
CA ALA A 13 -1.50 -13.10 8.62
C ALA A 13 -0.10 -13.30 8.03
N SER A 14 0.99 -13.10 8.78
CA SER A 14 2.37 -13.22 8.27
C SER A 14 2.69 -14.60 7.68
N GLY A 15 2.07 -15.67 8.20
CA GLY A 15 2.27 -17.03 7.69
C GLY A 15 1.70 -17.30 6.30
N GLU A 16 0.89 -16.38 5.75
CA GLU A 16 0.24 -16.53 4.44
C GLU A 16 1.07 -15.96 3.28
N LEU A 17 2.10 -15.14 3.58
CA LEU A 17 2.79 -14.30 2.61
C LEU A 17 3.48 -15.09 1.49
N THR A 18 4.16 -16.19 1.83
CA THR A 18 4.83 -17.05 0.84
C THR A 18 3.80 -17.69 -0.11
N GLY A 19 2.68 -18.18 0.43
CA GLY A 19 1.61 -18.76 -0.38
C GLY A 19 0.94 -17.74 -1.31
N ILE A 20 0.78 -16.48 -0.85
CA ILE A 20 0.27 -15.38 -1.67
C ILE A 20 1.25 -15.05 -2.79
N ALA A 21 2.54 -14.92 -2.49
CA ALA A 21 3.57 -14.63 -3.49
C ALA A 21 3.60 -15.69 -4.60
N GLU A 22 3.52 -16.97 -4.23
CA GLU A 22 3.52 -18.10 -5.15
C GLU A 22 2.22 -18.17 -5.98
N ALA A 23 1.05 -18.16 -5.31
CA ALA A 23 -0.23 -18.42 -5.96
C ALA A 23 -0.65 -17.31 -6.95
N TYR A 24 -0.23 -16.07 -6.73
CA TYR A 24 -0.67 -14.92 -7.52
C TYR A 24 0.41 -14.33 -8.42
N ASP A 25 1.58 -14.96 -8.54
CA ASP A 25 2.69 -14.50 -9.39
C ASP A 25 2.96 -12.98 -9.20
N VAL A 26 3.19 -12.60 -7.94
CA VAL A 26 3.26 -11.20 -7.51
C VAL A 26 4.57 -10.56 -7.96
N ASP A 27 4.51 -9.35 -8.54
CA ASP A 27 5.68 -8.54 -8.85
C ASP A 27 6.11 -7.67 -7.66
N VAL A 28 5.14 -7.07 -6.97
CA VAL A 28 5.38 -6.23 -5.78
C VAL A 28 4.36 -6.55 -4.70
N LEU A 29 4.81 -6.81 -3.46
CA LEU A 29 3.96 -7.06 -2.31
C LEU A 29 4.11 -5.94 -1.29
N CYS A 30 3.02 -5.21 -1.04
CA CYS A 30 2.92 -4.09 -0.11
C CYS A 30 2.22 -4.52 1.17
N LEU A 31 2.91 -4.45 2.31
CA LEU A 31 2.40 -4.89 3.59
C LEU A 31 2.12 -3.74 4.54
N GLN A 32 1.05 -3.87 5.33
CA GLN A 32 0.72 -2.99 6.44
C GLN A 32 0.55 -3.84 7.72
N GLU A 33 0.79 -3.22 8.87
CA GLU A 33 0.76 -3.86 10.19
C GLU A 33 1.68 -5.09 10.31
N CYS A 34 2.82 -5.09 9.61
CA CYS A 34 3.83 -6.13 9.73
C CYS A 34 4.75 -5.92 10.95
N ASP A 35 5.42 -6.97 11.38
CA ASP A 35 6.55 -6.93 12.31
C ASP A 35 7.84 -6.75 11.51
N SER A 36 8.34 -5.51 11.44
CA SER A 36 9.49 -5.17 10.61
C SER A 36 10.79 -5.88 11.03
N GLU A 37 10.88 -6.34 12.29
CA GLU A 37 12.07 -7.04 12.79
C GLU A 37 12.04 -8.55 12.47
N ALA A 38 10.83 -9.11 12.26
CA ALA A 38 10.62 -10.53 11.97
C ALA A 38 10.40 -10.86 10.49
N LEU A 39 10.51 -9.86 9.61
CA LEU A 39 10.33 -10.07 8.18
C LEU A 39 11.50 -10.87 7.59
N PRO A 40 11.24 -11.94 6.80
CA PRO A 40 12.30 -12.65 6.09
C PRO A 40 12.85 -11.78 4.96
N GLU A 41 14.13 -11.93 4.65
CA GLU A 41 14.77 -11.22 3.52
C GLU A 41 14.15 -11.61 2.17
N ARG A 42 13.57 -12.81 2.07
CA ARG A 42 12.97 -13.34 0.85
C ARG A 42 11.66 -14.09 1.13
N LEU A 43 10.68 -13.86 0.27
CA LEU A 43 9.38 -14.56 0.21
C LEU A 43 9.21 -15.17 -1.19
N HIS A 44 9.50 -16.46 -1.36
CA HIS A 44 9.50 -17.13 -2.65
C HIS A 44 10.44 -16.41 -3.64
N HIS A 45 9.92 -15.80 -4.71
CA HIS A 45 10.67 -15.04 -5.72
C HIS A 45 10.79 -13.53 -5.41
N LEU A 46 10.24 -13.09 -4.28
CA LEU A 46 10.29 -11.70 -3.86
C LEU A 46 11.42 -11.46 -2.85
N VAL A 47 12.12 -10.35 -2.96
CA VAL A 47 13.11 -9.86 -1.98
C VAL A 47 12.54 -8.66 -1.23
N LEU A 48 12.90 -8.51 0.04
CA LEU A 48 12.55 -7.34 0.83
C LEU A 48 13.31 -6.13 0.29
N ALA A 49 12.56 -5.17 -0.26
CA ALA A 49 13.14 -3.92 -0.70
C ALA A 49 13.45 -2.99 0.49
N ASP A 50 12.49 -2.84 1.40
CA ASP A 50 12.65 -2.06 2.63
C ASP A 50 11.48 -2.27 3.59
N SER A 51 11.64 -1.81 4.84
CA SER A 51 10.58 -1.77 5.85
C SER A 51 10.73 -0.56 6.78
N THR A 52 9.62 -0.11 7.39
CA THR A 52 9.66 0.94 8.42
C THR A 52 10.32 0.40 9.69
N ARG A 53 11.03 1.27 10.44
CA ARG A 53 11.79 0.87 11.63
C ARG A 53 11.29 1.51 12.92
N ALA A 54 10.62 2.66 12.81
CA ALA A 54 10.17 3.42 13.97
C ALA A 54 8.69 3.20 14.32
N ASN A 55 7.97 2.37 13.57
CA ASN A 55 6.57 2.09 13.81
C ASN A 55 6.38 0.82 14.64
N ARG A 56 5.44 0.87 15.58
CA ARG A 56 4.93 -0.30 16.29
C ARG A 56 4.24 -1.32 15.35
N LEU A 57 3.60 -0.84 14.30
CA LEU A 57 2.98 -1.62 13.23
C LEU A 57 3.61 -1.14 11.93
N GLY A 58 4.47 -1.98 11.35
CA GLY A 58 5.32 -1.61 10.24
C GLY A 58 4.64 -1.64 8.88
N LEU A 59 5.31 -1.00 7.92
CA LEU A 59 5.10 -1.18 6.49
C LEU A 59 6.28 -1.94 5.93
N ALA A 60 6.05 -2.74 4.88
CA ALA A 60 7.12 -3.36 4.11
C ALA A 60 6.74 -3.45 2.63
N VAL A 61 7.76 -3.48 1.79
CA VAL A 61 7.61 -3.72 0.35
C VAL A 61 8.58 -4.82 -0.06
N TYR A 62 8.06 -5.84 -0.71
CA TYR A 62 8.82 -6.90 -1.36
C TYR A 62 8.68 -6.75 -2.87
N VAL A 63 9.74 -7.11 -3.60
CA VAL A 63 9.83 -6.90 -5.05
C VAL A 63 10.43 -8.12 -5.72
N ARG A 64 9.95 -8.47 -6.90
CA ARG A 64 10.53 -9.50 -7.78
C ARG A 64 11.87 -9.02 -8.34
N ASP A 65 12.97 -9.57 -7.84
CA ASP A 65 14.33 -9.09 -8.12
C ASP A 65 14.89 -9.53 -9.49
N ASP A 66 14.34 -10.57 -10.10
CA ASP A 66 14.67 -10.97 -11.46
C ASP A 66 14.08 -10.02 -12.53
N ARG A 67 12.96 -9.34 -12.21
CA ARG A 67 12.31 -8.38 -13.10
C ARG A 67 12.61 -6.93 -12.77
N TYR A 68 12.66 -6.57 -11.49
CA TYR A 68 12.82 -5.17 -11.08
C TYR A 68 14.15 -4.93 -10.38
N GLU A 69 14.80 -3.84 -10.75
CA GLU A 69 15.92 -3.25 -10.01
C GLU A 69 15.38 -2.24 -9.00
N ILE A 70 15.77 -2.37 -7.73
CA ILE A 70 15.44 -1.42 -6.68
C ILE A 70 16.45 -0.28 -6.76
N LEU A 71 16.02 0.90 -7.25
CA LEU A 71 16.86 2.08 -7.39
C LEU A 71 16.98 2.83 -6.07
N HIS A 72 15.85 2.99 -5.36
CA HIS A 72 15.79 3.70 -4.09
C HIS A 72 14.54 3.30 -3.30
N SER A 73 14.62 3.40 -1.97
CA SER A 73 13.47 3.30 -1.08
C SER A 73 13.49 4.44 -0.07
N GLN A 74 12.30 4.90 0.32
CA GLN A 74 12.19 5.94 1.34
C GLN A 74 10.92 5.79 2.17
N VAL A 75 11.10 5.94 3.48
CA VAL A 75 10.01 6.00 4.46
C VAL A 75 9.63 7.46 4.67
N PHE A 76 8.32 7.75 4.62
CA PHE A 76 7.79 9.08 4.86
C PHE A 76 6.92 9.12 6.11
N ALA A 77 7.33 9.97 7.04
CA ALA A 77 6.50 10.35 8.17
C ALA A 77 5.49 11.41 7.74
N VAL A 78 4.21 11.16 8.01
CA VAL A 78 3.14 12.12 7.73
C VAL A 78 2.54 12.68 9.02
N GLN A 79 1.60 13.61 8.91
CA GLN A 79 0.98 14.27 10.06
C GLN A 79 0.41 13.25 11.06
N LYS A 80 0.84 13.36 12.32
CA LYS A 80 0.42 12.48 13.43
C LYS A 80 -1.05 12.67 13.79
N SER A 81 -1.76 11.57 14.03
CA SER A 81 -3.04 11.58 14.70
C SER A 81 -2.88 11.80 16.22
N LEU A 82 -3.96 12.07 16.93
CA LEU A 82 -3.93 12.09 18.40
C LEU A 82 -3.50 10.73 18.97
N HIS A 83 -3.92 9.65 18.33
CA HIS A 83 -3.53 8.28 18.69
C HIS A 83 -2.02 8.07 18.58
N ASP A 84 -1.39 8.57 17.51
CA ASP A 84 0.06 8.49 17.31
C ASP A 84 0.86 9.36 18.29
N ARG A 85 0.22 10.35 18.95
CA ARG A 85 0.87 11.21 19.95
C ARG A 85 0.85 10.61 21.35
N VAL A 86 -0.15 9.77 21.67
CA VAL A 86 -0.39 9.20 22.99
C VAL A 86 0.16 7.79 23.12
N LEU A 87 0.08 6.99 22.05
CA LEU A 87 0.62 5.65 21.97
C LEU A 87 1.95 5.63 21.22
N ALA A 88 2.62 4.48 21.20
CA ALA A 88 3.85 4.30 20.44
C ALA A 88 3.69 4.79 18.99
N PRO A 89 4.70 5.48 18.44
CA PRO A 89 4.59 6.19 17.17
C PRO A 89 4.24 5.25 16.01
N ALA A 90 3.30 5.69 15.18
CA ALA A 90 2.94 5.05 13.92
C ALA A 90 2.75 6.13 12.84
N ASN A 91 3.73 7.04 12.72
CA ASN A 91 3.68 8.18 11.80
C ASN A 91 4.44 7.94 10.49
N GLU A 92 5.23 6.88 10.39
CA GLU A 92 5.79 6.38 9.14
C GLU A 92 4.69 5.65 8.37
N ARG A 93 3.91 6.39 7.58
CA ARG A 93 2.67 5.89 6.98
C ARG A 93 2.76 5.64 5.49
N LEU A 94 3.89 5.96 4.89
CA LEU A 94 4.22 5.62 3.52
C LEU A 94 5.63 5.05 3.48
N LEU A 95 5.77 3.90 2.84
CA LEU A 95 7.04 3.38 2.34
C LEU A 95 6.95 3.36 0.81
N ALA A 96 7.73 4.18 0.14
CA ALA A 96 7.81 4.25 -1.31
C ALA A 96 9.10 3.61 -1.81
N VAL A 97 8.99 2.86 -2.91
CA VAL A 97 10.12 2.21 -3.58
C VAL A 97 10.13 2.66 -5.04
N HIS A 98 11.30 3.11 -5.51
CA HIS A 98 11.57 3.45 -6.90
C HIS A 98 12.20 2.24 -7.57
N LEU A 99 11.54 1.74 -8.59
CA LEU A 99 11.89 0.51 -9.30
C LEU A 99 12.15 0.82 -10.77
N ARG A 100 13.09 0.07 -11.36
CA ARG A 100 13.28 0.01 -12.81
C ARG A 100 12.91 -1.36 -13.32
N ASP A 101 12.00 -1.43 -14.28
CA ASP A 101 11.67 -2.67 -14.98
C ASP A 101 12.83 -3.04 -15.91
N ARG A 102 13.43 -4.22 -15.72
CA ARG A 102 14.60 -4.70 -16.49
C ARG A 102 14.24 -5.06 -17.93
N ASP A 103 12.95 -5.35 -18.20
CA ASP A 103 12.50 -5.79 -19.52
C ASP A 103 12.39 -4.63 -20.50
N ASN A 104 11.96 -3.44 -20.02
CA ASN A 104 11.74 -2.28 -20.88
C ASN A 104 12.52 -1.03 -20.47
N GLY A 105 13.19 -1.05 -19.31
CA GLY A 105 13.96 0.08 -18.77
C GLY A 105 13.13 1.20 -18.15
N GLU A 106 11.82 1.03 -18.04
CA GLU A 106 10.92 2.04 -17.48
C GLU A 106 11.00 2.10 -15.95
N ASP A 107 10.94 3.32 -15.42
CA ASP A 107 10.94 3.55 -13.99
C ASP A 107 9.50 3.66 -13.48
N ILE A 108 9.23 3.09 -12.29
CA ILE A 108 7.94 3.15 -11.60
C ILE A 108 8.13 3.42 -10.11
N LEU A 109 7.16 4.08 -9.50
CA LEU A 109 7.08 4.25 -8.04
C LEU A 109 5.95 3.39 -7.47
N VAL A 110 6.25 2.59 -6.45
CA VAL A 110 5.25 1.83 -5.71
C VAL A 110 5.29 2.21 -4.23
N GLY A 111 4.13 2.55 -3.67
CA GLY A 111 4.00 2.93 -2.26
C GLY A 111 3.10 2.00 -1.47
N SER A 112 3.59 1.49 -0.33
CA SER A 112 2.77 0.87 0.71
C SER A 112 2.30 1.95 1.69
N PHE A 113 0.98 2.10 1.84
CA PHE A 113 0.39 3.17 2.64
C PHE A 113 -0.55 2.64 3.73
N HIS A 114 -0.49 3.26 4.92
CA HIS A 114 -1.41 2.96 6.01
C HIS A 114 -1.86 4.26 6.70
N ALA A 115 -3.07 4.69 6.45
CA ALA A 115 -3.65 5.92 7.02
C ALA A 115 -3.94 5.80 8.53
N ALA A 116 -4.18 6.93 9.18
CA ALA A 116 -4.65 6.97 10.56
C ALA A 116 -5.94 6.18 10.74
N PRO A 117 -6.13 5.50 11.90
CA PRO A 117 -7.29 4.65 12.17
C PRO A 117 -8.61 5.44 12.13
N LEU A 118 -9.75 4.72 12.11
CA LEU A 118 -11.10 5.31 12.03
C LEU A 118 -11.42 6.32 13.13
N THR A 119 -10.75 6.26 14.28
CA THR A 119 -10.87 7.24 15.37
C THR A 119 -10.36 8.64 15.00
N ALA A 120 -9.57 8.76 13.94
CA ALA A 120 -9.13 10.03 13.40
C ALA A 120 -10.18 10.63 12.45
N LEU A 121 -10.10 11.95 12.22
CA LEU A 121 -10.98 12.65 11.29
C LEU A 121 -10.61 12.34 9.82
N ASN A 122 -11.62 12.31 8.94
CA ASN A 122 -11.40 12.17 7.50
C ASN A 122 -10.52 13.29 6.90
N SER A 123 -10.59 14.50 7.47
CA SER A 123 -9.73 15.63 7.06
C SER A 123 -8.24 15.33 7.29
N LEU A 124 -7.90 14.66 8.40
CA LEU A 124 -6.52 14.23 8.67
C LEU A 124 -6.09 13.17 7.66
N ARG A 125 -6.91 12.14 7.42
CA ARG A 125 -6.59 11.09 6.44
C ARG A 125 -6.38 11.67 5.03
N ARG A 126 -7.22 12.63 4.59
CA ARG A 126 -6.98 13.34 3.31
C ARG A 126 -5.63 14.06 3.27
N LYS A 127 -5.27 14.74 4.36
CA LYS A 127 -3.94 15.39 4.45
C LYS A 127 -2.81 14.36 4.42
N GLN A 128 -2.97 13.22 5.09
CA GLN A 128 -1.98 12.15 5.06
C GLN A 128 -1.82 11.57 3.64
N ILE A 129 -2.92 11.33 2.94
CA ILE A 129 -2.90 10.85 1.54
C ILE A 129 -2.21 11.88 0.63
N ALA A 130 -2.55 13.16 0.74
CA ALA A 130 -1.90 14.22 -0.03
C ALA A 130 -0.39 14.29 0.26
N SER A 131 0.01 14.27 1.53
CA SER A 131 1.42 14.27 1.94
C SER A 131 2.16 13.02 1.43
N ALA A 132 1.50 11.87 1.38
CA ALA A 132 2.07 10.65 0.82
C ALA A 132 2.33 10.79 -0.68
N HIS A 133 1.38 11.33 -1.46
CA HIS A 133 1.57 11.62 -2.88
C HIS A 133 2.69 12.65 -3.12
N ASP A 134 2.76 13.70 -2.28
CA ASP A 134 3.87 14.67 -2.35
C ASP A 134 5.21 14.00 -2.07
N GLY A 135 5.26 13.08 -1.09
CA GLY A 135 6.43 12.27 -0.80
C GLY A 135 6.87 11.41 -2.00
N MET A 136 5.94 10.71 -2.64
CA MET A 136 6.26 9.91 -3.83
C MET A 136 6.79 10.81 -4.97
N ARG A 137 6.14 11.94 -5.26
CA ARG A 137 6.64 12.90 -6.26
C ARG A 137 8.01 13.49 -5.92
N SER A 138 8.31 13.69 -4.65
CA SER A 138 9.63 14.18 -4.24
C SER A 138 10.75 13.15 -4.43
N LEU A 139 10.39 11.86 -4.39
CA LEU A 139 11.34 10.76 -4.60
C LEU A 139 11.76 10.67 -6.07
N SER A 140 10.81 10.75 -7.00
CA SER A 140 11.05 10.82 -8.43
C SER A 140 9.91 11.57 -9.12
N PRO A 141 10.11 12.86 -9.49
CA PRO A 141 9.13 13.63 -10.22
C PRO A 141 8.83 12.99 -11.58
N ASP A 142 7.59 13.12 -12.02
CA ASP A 142 7.10 12.66 -13.34
C ASP A 142 7.15 11.13 -13.57
N THR A 143 7.64 10.34 -12.60
CA THR A 143 7.62 8.88 -12.69
C THR A 143 6.21 8.36 -12.41
N PRO A 144 5.68 7.44 -13.25
CA PRO A 144 4.41 6.77 -12.98
C PRO A 144 4.39 6.15 -11.58
N ALA A 145 3.31 6.39 -10.84
CA ALA A 145 3.24 6.03 -9.42
C ALA A 145 1.94 5.31 -9.07
N VAL A 146 2.07 4.26 -8.27
CA VAL A 146 0.95 3.53 -7.64
C VAL A 146 1.14 3.51 -6.13
N MET A 147 0.15 3.94 -5.39
CA MET A 147 0.08 3.81 -3.93
C MET A 147 -1.08 2.90 -3.55
N VAL A 148 -0.80 1.85 -2.80
CA VAL A 148 -1.78 0.86 -2.34
C VAL A 148 -1.72 0.71 -0.83
N GLY A 149 -2.81 0.25 -0.21
CA GLY A 149 -2.81 -0.05 1.21
C GLY A 149 -4.13 0.25 1.90
N ASP A 150 -4.06 0.30 3.23
CA ASP A 150 -5.18 0.62 4.10
C ASP A 150 -5.33 2.14 4.25
N PHE A 151 -6.29 2.71 3.52
CA PHE A 151 -6.60 4.15 3.57
C PHE A 151 -7.50 4.51 4.75
N ASN A 152 -8.06 3.52 5.45
CA ASN A 152 -8.99 3.75 6.57
C ASN A 152 -10.11 4.77 6.24
N TYR A 153 -10.61 4.77 5.00
CA TYR A 153 -11.51 5.80 4.48
C TYR A 153 -12.82 5.19 3.91
N PRO A 154 -13.64 4.52 4.75
CA PRO A 154 -14.81 3.78 4.27
C PRO A 154 -15.99 4.65 3.84
N TRP A 155 -16.03 5.94 4.21
CA TRP A 155 -17.13 6.85 3.92
C TRP A 155 -16.67 8.08 3.13
N PHE A 156 -17.60 8.67 2.38
CA PHE A 156 -17.38 9.90 1.60
C PHE A 156 -16.35 9.76 0.46
N ILE A 157 -16.28 8.58 -0.14
CA ILE A 157 -15.32 8.23 -1.21
C ILE A 157 -15.37 9.22 -2.38
N ARG A 158 -16.58 9.64 -2.82
CA ARG A 158 -16.73 10.63 -3.91
C ARG A 158 -16.02 11.96 -3.61
N GLY A 159 -15.94 12.35 -2.32
CA GLY A 159 -15.20 13.54 -1.91
C GLY A 159 -13.70 13.34 -1.97
N LEU A 160 -13.21 12.16 -1.62
CA LEU A 160 -11.80 11.79 -1.75
C LEU A 160 -11.42 11.72 -3.24
N GLU A 161 -12.21 11.05 -4.07
CA GLU A 161 -11.99 10.90 -5.50
C GLU A 161 -11.82 12.25 -6.21
N ARG A 162 -12.75 13.20 -5.98
CA ARG A 162 -12.62 14.56 -6.53
C ARG A 162 -11.34 15.27 -6.09
N HIS A 163 -10.95 15.10 -4.82
CA HIS A 163 -9.72 15.68 -4.30
C HIS A 163 -8.47 15.08 -4.98
N LEU A 164 -8.47 13.79 -5.21
CA LEU A 164 -7.37 13.08 -5.87
C LEU A 164 -7.25 13.46 -7.35
N THR A 165 -8.38 13.56 -8.05
CA THR A 165 -8.40 13.98 -9.45
C THR A 165 -7.79 15.38 -9.64
N THR A 166 -8.04 16.32 -8.72
CA THR A 166 -7.42 17.66 -8.77
C THR A 166 -5.91 17.63 -8.53
N SER A 167 -5.37 16.60 -7.91
CA SER A 167 -3.92 16.40 -7.71
C SER A 167 -3.26 15.46 -8.72
N GLY A 168 -4.00 15.06 -9.76
CA GLY A 168 -3.47 14.23 -10.86
C GLY A 168 -3.45 12.72 -10.55
N TYR A 169 -4.15 12.28 -9.48
CA TYR A 169 -4.26 10.87 -9.14
C TYR A 169 -5.65 10.31 -9.42
N ALA A 170 -5.71 9.13 -10.00
CA ALA A 170 -6.92 8.33 -10.10
C ALA A 170 -7.10 7.48 -8.84
N LEU A 171 -8.36 7.27 -8.40
CA LEU A 171 -8.71 6.34 -7.33
C LEU A 171 -9.39 5.11 -7.92
N LYS A 172 -8.90 3.94 -7.55
CA LYS A 172 -9.54 2.66 -7.85
C LYS A 172 -9.79 1.88 -6.56
N ARG A 173 -10.89 1.16 -6.53
CA ARG A 173 -11.28 0.30 -5.41
C ARG A 173 -11.80 -1.03 -5.92
N THR A 174 -11.83 -1.99 -5.04
CA THR A 174 -12.44 -3.29 -5.29
C THR A 174 -13.95 -3.19 -5.45
N THR A 175 -14.55 -4.20 -6.07
CA THR A 175 -16.02 -4.37 -6.15
C THR A 175 -16.60 -4.98 -4.88
N GLU A 176 -15.78 -5.69 -4.10
CA GLU A 176 -16.14 -6.33 -2.84
C GLU A 176 -15.52 -5.60 -1.64
N PRO A 177 -16.11 -5.69 -0.42
CA PRO A 177 -15.51 -5.19 0.80
C PRO A 177 -14.18 -5.88 1.12
N THR A 178 -13.21 -5.10 1.58
CA THR A 178 -11.88 -5.59 1.97
C THR A 178 -11.74 -5.84 3.47
N TYR A 179 -12.62 -5.27 4.31
CA TYR A 179 -12.59 -5.38 5.77
C TYR A 179 -13.78 -6.16 6.31
N LEU A 180 -13.53 -7.19 7.14
CA LEU A 180 -14.50 -8.19 7.59
C LEU A 180 -14.39 -8.50 9.09
N ARG A 181 -14.32 -7.49 9.95
CA ARG A 181 -14.05 -7.72 11.39
C ARG A 181 -15.22 -8.29 12.18
N TYR A 182 -16.45 -7.96 11.82
CA TYR A 182 -17.67 -8.41 12.53
C TYR A 182 -18.67 -8.96 11.51
N LYS A 183 -19.47 -9.95 11.93
CA LYS A 183 -20.54 -10.52 11.06
C LYS A 183 -21.47 -9.47 10.42
N PHE A 184 -21.51 -8.26 11.00
CA PHE A 184 -22.42 -7.19 10.57
C PHE A 184 -21.71 -5.93 10.07
N PHE A 185 -20.37 -5.91 10.03
CA PHE A 185 -19.63 -4.74 9.56
C PHE A 185 -18.60 -5.15 8.51
N SER A 186 -18.89 -4.79 7.28
CA SER A 186 -17.97 -4.89 6.16
C SER A 186 -17.76 -3.52 5.55
N GLY A 187 -16.55 -3.25 5.05
CA GLY A 187 -16.22 -1.96 4.48
C GLY A 187 -15.10 -2.02 3.46
N TYR A 188 -14.99 -0.93 2.69
CA TYR A 188 -13.92 -0.71 1.73
C TYR A 188 -12.87 0.14 2.40
N PHE A 189 -11.75 -0.43 2.77
CA PHE A 189 -10.66 0.25 3.49
C PHE A 189 -9.39 0.33 2.66
N ASP A 190 -9.18 -0.69 1.82
CA ASP A 190 -7.98 -0.85 1.02
C ASP A 190 -8.26 -0.34 -0.39
N PHE A 191 -7.44 0.61 -0.85
CA PHE A 191 -7.58 1.29 -2.13
C PHE A 191 -6.28 1.31 -2.91
N VAL A 192 -6.43 1.75 -4.16
CA VAL A 192 -5.35 2.06 -5.07
C VAL A 192 -5.48 3.50 -5.52
N THR A 193 -4.40 4.26 -5.46
CA THR A 193 -4.29 5.56 -6.15
C THR A 193 -3.12 5.51 -7.12
N SER A 194 -3.29 6.08 -8.32
CA SER A 194 -2.26 6.01 -9.36
C SER A 194 -2.20 7.26 -10.21
N THR A 195 -1.01 7.51 -10.75
CA THR A 195 -0.76 8.47 -11.83
C THR A 195 0.18 7.83 -12.85
N GLY A 196 -0.05 8.05 -14.16
CA GLY A 196 0.73 7.42 -15.23
C GLY A 196 0.51 5.92 -15.39
N PHE A 197 -0.53 5.35 -14.76
CA PHE A 197 -0.93 3.94 -14.90
C PHE A 197 -2.37 3.81 -15.35
N GLU A 198 -2.62 2.80 -16.20
CA GLU A 198 -3.93 2.26 -16.47
C GLU A 198 -4.15 1.02 -15.59
N ILE A 199 -5.08 1.12 -14.62
CA ILE A 199 -5.42 0.02 -13.73
C ILE A 199 -6.44 -0.88 -14.42
N GLN A 200 -6.02 -2.08 -14.79
CA GLN A 200 -6.82 -3.07 -15.51
C GLN A 200 -7.85 -3.74 -14.57
N SER A 201 -7.38 -4.17 -13.40
CA SER A 201 -8.26 -4.78 -12.39
C SER A 201 -7.81 -4.46 -10.96
N VAL A 202 -8.76 -4.49 -10.01
CA VAL A 202 -8.49 -4.52 -8.56
C VAL A 202 -9.40 -5.56 -7.95
N ASP A 203 -8.83 -6.70 -7.61
CA ASP A 203 -9.55 -7.88 -7.12
C ASP A 203 -9.29 -8.09 -5.63
N VAL A 204 -10.28 -8.63 -4.94
CA VAL A 204 -10.15 -9.04 -3.53
C VAL A 204 -9.77 -10.51 -3.47
N LEU A 205 -8.69 -10.83 -2.77
CA LEU A 205 -8.26 -12.21 -2.56
C LEU A 205 -9.12 -12.92 -1.50
N PRO A 206 -9.10 -14.25 -1.44
CA PRO A 206 -9.78 -15.00 -0.40
C PRO A 206 -9.45 -14.50 1.00
N ALA A 207 -10.38 -14.63 1.94
CA ALA A 207 -10.18 -14.25 3.33
C ALA A 207 -9.14 -15.17 3.98
N GLY A 208 -8.19 -14.55 4.72
CA GLY A 208 -7.16 -15.22 5.50
C GLY A 208 -7.29 -14.97 7.00
N ALA A 209 -6.18 -14.97 7.71
CA ALA A 209 -6.11 -14.75 9.16
C ALA A 209 -6.29 -13.27 9.57
N SER A 210 -6.16 -12.34 8.63
CA SER A 210 -6.42 -10.92 8.87
C SER A 210 -7.92 -10.61 8.88
N ASP A 211 -8.31 -9.50 9.52
CA ASP A 211 -9.64 -8.89 9.35
C ASP A 211 -9.72 -8.04 8.07
N HIS A 212 -8.61 -7.82 7.39
CA HIS A 212 -8.56 -7.35 6.02
C HIS A 212 -8.38 -8.51 5.05
N ARG A 213 -8.94 -8.38 3.86
CA ARG A 213 -8.64 -9.24 2.71
C ARG A 213 -7.56 -8.56 1.89
N ALA A 214 -6.59 -9.33 1.44
CA ALA A 214 -5.60 -8.79 0.51
C ALA A 214 -6.28 -8.34 -0.80
N ILE A 215 -5.74 -7.30 -1.42
CA ILE A 215 -6.15 -6.86 -2.76
C ILE A 215 -5.02 -7.10 -3.75
N ARG A 216 -5.38 -7.57 -4.95
CA ARG A 216 -4.47 -7.70 -6.08
C ARG A 216 -4.87 -6.69 -7.15
N LEU A 217 -3.91 -5.97 -7.67
CA LEU A 217 -4.11 -5.11 -8.82
C LEU A 217 -3.20 -5.52 -9.97
N ASP A 218 -3.73 -5.48 -11.18
CA ASP A 218 -2.99 -5.57 -12.42
C ASP A 218 -3.00 -4.18 -13.09
N ALA A 219 -1.82 -3.65 -13.41
CA ALA A 219 -1.64 -2.30 -13.94
C ALA A 219 -0.61 -2.27 -15.08
N GLU A 220 -0.84 -1.40 -16.06
CA GLU A 220 0.06 -1.13 -17.17
C GLU A 220 0.41 0.36 -17.19
N LEU A 221 1.57 0.72 -17.71
CA LEU A 221 1.92 2.12 -17.93
C LEU A 221 0.96 2.72 -18.94
N ALA A 222 0.46 3.92 -18.65
CA ALA A 222 -0.36 4.65 -19.59
C ALA A 222 0.50 5.09 -20.80
N ALA A 223 -0.07 4.94 -22.00
CA ALA A 223 0.60 5.28 -23.26
C ALA A 223 0.83 6.79 -23.41
#